data_54fbbaebbbda0290b0dbd3fc47704f59
#
_entry.id   54fbbaebbbda0290b0dbd3fc47704f59
#
_cell.length_a   1.000
_cell.length_b   1.000
_cell.length_c   1.000
_cell.angle_alpha   90.00
_cell.angle_beta   90.00
_cell.angle_gamma   90.00
#
_symmetry.space_group_name_H-M   'P 1'
#
loop_
_entity.id
_entity.type
_entity.pdbx_description
1 polymer ?
#
loop_
_entity_poly.entity_id
_entity_poly.type
_entity_poly.pdbx_seq_one_letter_code
_entity_poly.pdbx_strand_id
1 'polypeptide(L)'
;MAATASTMLPLGTNMPGFALTDAVSGKPMRSSELAKGKRAMVIMFICNHCPYVKHIRAQLAQLARDYSPKGVGFVAISSNDIQSYPDDAPPLMKQEAAEAGYTFPYLFDEDQAVAKSYKAACTPDFFLFDSAGKLFYRGQLDDTRPRSGMTATGKDLRQAIDLVLRPIASPPERQMPSLGCNIKWKNGNEPAYAR
;
A
#
# COMPACT_ATOMS: atom_id res chain seq x y z
N MET A 1 19.64 -0.37 8.33
CA MET A 1 19.09 0.13 7.03
C MET A 1 18.56 1.53 7.27
N ALA A 2 18.92 2.50 6.42
CA ALA A 2 18.36 3.83 6.48
C ALA A 2 16.87 3.78 6.11
N ALA A 3 16.04 4.57 6.81
CA ALA A 3 14.64 4.71 6.47
C ALA A 3 14.49 5.59 5.22
N THR A 4 13.61 5.18 4.30
CA THR A 4 13.30 5.87 3.06
C THR A 4 11.91 6.50 3.18
N ALA A 5 11.80 7.77 2.80
CA ALA A 5 10.51 8.47 2.74
C ALA A 5 9.82 8.24 1.40
N SER A 6 8.47 8.28 1.38
CA SER A 6 7.70 8.24 0.14
C SER A 6 7.94 9.50 -0.71
N THR A 7 7.81 9.35 -2.04
CA THR A 7 8.05 10.43 -3.02
C THR A 7 6.97 11.50 -3.05
N MET A 8 5.84 11.25 -2.38
CA MET A 8 4.69 12.15 -2.31
C MET A 8 4.12 12.49 -3.70
N LEU A 9 3.69 11.46 -4.46
CA LEU A 9 3.03 11.60 -5.76
C LEU A 9 1.99 12.75 -5.74
N PRO A 10 1.91 13.62 -6.78
CA PRO A 10 0.99 14.76 -6.77
C PRO A 10 -0.48 14.36 -6.58
N LEU A 11 -1.21 15.08 -5.71
CA LEU A 11 -2.65 14.88 -5.55
C LEU A 11 -3.39 15.11 -6.87
N GLY A 12 -4.52 14.42 -7.07
CA GLY A 12 -5.28 14.44 -8.31
C GLY A 12 -4.69 13.58 -9.43
N THR A 13 -3.52 12.95 -9.24
CA THR A 13 -2.98 11.96 -10.19
C THR A 13 -3.99 10.84 -10.40
N ASN A 14 -4.21 10.43 -11.67
CA ASN A 14 -5.03 9.26 -11.96
C ASN A 14 -4.39 7.99 -11.39
N MET A 15 -5.22 7.09 -10.86
CA MET A 15 -4.76 5.79 -10.39
C MET A 15 -4.07 5.04 -11.53
N PRO A 16 -2.76 4.74 -11.43
CA PRO A 16 -2.09 3.94 -12.45
C PRO A 16 -2.72 2.55 -12.54
N GLY A 17 -2.98 2.12 -13.78
CA GLY A 17 -3.53 0.79 -14.05
C GLY A 17 -2.51 -0.31 -13.80
N PHE A 18 -2.99 -1.48 -13.34
CA PHE A 18 -2.18 -2.68 -13.22
C PHE A 18 -2.98 -3.95 -13.51
N ALA A 19 -2.25 -5.01 -13.87
CA ALA A 19 -2.75 -6.38 -13.94
C ALA A 19 -1.68 -7.29 -13.33
N LEU A 20 -1.92 -7.81 -12.13
CA LEU A 20 -0.97 -8.58 -11.34
C LEU A 20 -1.61 -9.86 -10.81
N THR A 21 -0.79 -10.85 -10.46
CA THR A 21 -1.27 -12.08 -9.84
C THR A 21 -1.40 -11.89 -8.32
N ASP A 22 -2.55 -12.30 -7.79
CA ASP A 22 -2.77 -12.37 -6.34
C ASP A 22 -2.08 -13.61 -5.76
N ALA A 23 -1.15 -13.39 -4.85
CA ALA A 23 -0.38 -14.47 -4.21
C ALA A 23 -1.28 -15.40 -3.35
N VAL A 24 -2.43 -14.90 -2.88
CA VAL A 24 -3.34 -15.68 -2.03
C VAL A 24 -4.17 -16.66 -2.86
N SER A 25 -4.83 -16.17 -3.90
CA SER A 25 -5.74 -16.97 -4.73
C SER A 25 -5.10 -17.56 -5.99
N GLY A 26 -3.92 -17.07 -6.39
CA GLY A 26 -3.26 -17.42 -7.66
C GLY A 26 -3.93 -16.84 -8.90
N LYS A 27 -4.94 -15.98 -8.75
CA LYS A 27 -5.70 -15.41 -9.87
C LYS A 27 -5.11 -14.08 -10.34
N PRO A 28 -5.17 -13.79 -11.66
CA PRO A 28 -4.86 -12.45 -12.15
C PRO A 28 -5.94 -11.47 -11.71
N MET A 29 -5.51 -10.27 -11.28
CA MET A 29 -6.37 -9.19 -10.84
C MET A 29 -6.03 -7.89 -11.55
N ARG A 30 -7.06 -7.16 -12.00
CA ARG A 30 -6.92 -5.87 -12.68
C ARG A 30 -7.41 -4.74 -11.77
N SER A 31 -6.67 -3.63 -11.75
CA SER A 31 -7.06 -2.44 -10.96
C SER A 31 -8.46 -1.95 -11.30
N SER A 32 -8.86 -1.98 -12.58
CA SER A 32 -10.18 -1.56 -13.04
C SER A 32 -11.32 -2.44 -12.50
N GLU A 33 -11.08 -3.74 -12.34
CA GLU A 33 -12.06 -4.68 -11.77
C GLU A 33 -12.16 -4.50 -10.26
N LEU A 34 -11.01 -4.34 -9.58
CA LEU A 34 -10.95 -4.13 -8.13
C LEU A 34 -11.59 -2.80 -7.70
N ALA A 35 -11.50 -1.76 -8.54
CA ALA A 35 -12.09 -0.45 -8.28
C ALA A 35 -13.57 -0.37 -8.64
N LYS A 36 -14.10 -1.31 -9.43
CA LYS A 36 -15.50 -1.27 -9.90
C LYS A 36 -16.49 -1.23 -8.75
N GLY A 37 -17.32 -0.18 -8.71
CA GLY A 37 -18.34 0.01 -7.66
C GLY A 37 -17.79 0.41 -6.30
N LYS A 38 -16.49 0.69 -6.17
CA LYS A 38 -15.91 1.19 -4.93
C LYS A 38 -16.05 2.70 -4.82
N ARG A 39 -16.28 3.18 -3.60
CA ARG A 39 -16.32 4.60 -3.26
C ARG A 39 -14.92 5.20 -3.13
N ALA A 40 -13.95 4.38 -2.79
CA ALA A 40 -12.53 4.73 -2.71
C ALA A 40 -11.67 3.46 -2.81
N MET A 41 -10.38 3.63 -3.19
CA MET A 41 -9.41 2.53 -3.27
C MET A 41 -8.16 2.88 -2.49
N VAL A 42 -7.75 1.99 -1.60
CA VAL A 42 -6.46 2.04 -0.91
C VAL A 42 -5.50 1.06 -1.57
N ILE A 43 -4.41 1.58 -2.14
CA ILE A 43 -3.31 0.79 -2.67
C ILE A 43 -2.14 0.93 -1.70
N MET A 44 -1.57 -0.21 -1.29
CA MET A 44 -0.52 -0.28 -0.27
C MET A 44 0.69 -1.02 -0.83
N PHE A 45 1.86 -0.41 -0.85
CA PHE A 45 3.10 -1.14 -1.11
C PHE A 45 3.65 -1.65 0.22
N ILE A 46 3.65 -2.97 0.39
CA ILE A 46 4.10 -3.66 1.61
C ILE A 46 4.98 -4.86 1.24
N CYS A 47 5.66 -5.43 2.22
CA CYS A 47 6.39 -6.67 2.07
C CYS A 47 6.47 -7.42 3.40
N ASN A 48 6.86 -8.70 3.38
CA ASN A 48 6.79 -9.56 4.56
C ASN A 48 7.91 -9.30 5.56
N HIS A 49 9.14 -9.03 5.08
CA HIS A 49 10.31 -8.94 5.96
C HIS A 49 10.47 -7.58 6.63
N CYS A 50 9.83 -6.50 6.12
CA CYS A 50 10.02 -5.13 6.60
C CYS A 50 9.52 -4.93 8.03
N PRO A 51 10.36 -4.49 8.99
CA PRO A 51 9.93 -4.26 10.37
C PRO A 51 8.87 -3.16 10.49
N TYR A 52 8.84 -2.18 9.58
CA TYR A 52 7.79 -1.16 9.54
C TYR A 52 6.44 -1.76 9.14
N VAL A 53 6.41 -2.71 8.21
CA VAL A 53 5.17 -3.42 7.85
C VAL A 53 4.73 -4.34 8.99
N LYS A 54 5.66 -5.11 9.58
CA LYS A 54 5.36 -5.98 10.73
C LYS A 54 4.75 -5.22 11.90
N HIS A 55 5.23 -3.99 12.15
CA HIS A 55 4.70 -3.13 13.21
C HIS A 55 3.21 -2.77 13.01
N ILE A 56 2.78 -2.59 11.76
CA ILE A 56 1.42 -2.12 11.43
C ILE A 56 0.48 -3.22 10.91
N ARG A 57 0.94 -4.46 10.73
CA ARG A 57 0.20 -5.51 10.00
C ARG A 57 -1.20 -5.78 10.57
N ALA A 58 -1.34 -5.82 11.89
CA ALA A 58 -2.64 -6.01 12.55
C ALA A 58 -3.62 -4.85 12.24
N GLN A 59 -3.07 -3.62 12.15
CA GLN A 59 -3.86 -2.44 11.83
C GLN A 59 -4.29 -2.41 10.36
N LEU A 60 -3.49 -2.96 9.42
CA LEU A 60 -3.88 -3.10 8.02
C LEU A 60 -5.09 -4.03 7.89
N ALA A 61 -5.07 -5.18 8.57
CA ALA A 61 -6.20 -6.10 8.60
C ALA A 61 -7.45 -5.46 9.23
N GLN A 62 -7.28 -4.71 10.31
CA GLN A 62 -8.38 -4.03 10.98
C GLN A 62 -9.00 -2.93 10.11
N LEU A 63 -8.17 -2.11 9.43
CA LEU A 63 -8.63 -1.10 8.47
C LEU A 63 -9.54 -1.71 7.39
N ALA A 64 -9.12 -2.81 6.79
CA ALA A 64 -9.91 -3.46 5.76
C ALA A 64 -11.26 -3.95 6.30
N ARG A 65 -11.29 -4.55 7.49
CA ARG A 65 -12.54 -4.96 8.15
C ARG A 65 -13.48 -3.78 8.42
N ASP A 66 -12.93 -2.64 8.86
CA ASP A 66 -13.71 -1.47 9.25
C ASP A 66 -14.32 -0.72 8.04
N TYR A 67 -13.60 -0.70 6.91
CA TYR A 67 -13.94 0.18 5.78
C TYR A 67 -14.42 -0.56 4.52
N SER A 68 -14.14 -1.86 4.33
CA SER A 68 -14.68 -2.60 3.19
C SER A 68 -16.21 -2.61 3.16
N PRO A 69 -16.92 -2.76 4.31
CA PRO A 69 -18.38 -2.66 4.33
C PRO A 69 -18.92 -1.26 3.95
N LYS A 70 -18.07 -0.21 4.04
CA LYS A 70 -18.41 1.15 3.65
C LYS A 70 -18.12 1.45 2.17
N GLY A 71 -17.72 0.43 1.40
CA GLY A 71 -17.43 0.52 -0.03
C GLY A 71 -16.00 0.91 -0.37
N VAL A 72 -15.05 0.83 0.58
CA VAL A 72 -13.62 1.04 0.30
C VAL A 72 -12.97 -0.26 -0.15
N GLY A 73 -12.26 -0.23 -1.28
CA GLY A 73 -11.43 -1.33 -1.72
C GLY A 73 -10.01 -1.22 -1.14
N PHE A 74 -9.40 -2.36 -0.86
CA PHE A 74 -8.01 -2.45 -0.38
C PHE A 74 -7.24 -3.43 -1.25
N VAL A 75 -6.00 -3.07 -1.58
CA VAL A 75 -5.06 -3.92 -2.32
C VAL A 75 -3.67 -3.70 -1.75
N ALA A 76 -2.98 -4.79 -1.43
CA ALA A 76 -1.55 -4.77 -1.12
C ALA A 76 -0.74 -5.24 -2.33
N ILE A 77 0.43 -4.65 -2.54
CA ILE A 77 1.36 -4.99 -3.62
C ILE A 77 2.76 -5.16 -3.02
N SER A 78 3.42 -6.26 -3.33
CA SER A 78 4.84 -6.46 -3.05
C SER A 78 5.61 -6.38 -4.36
N SER A 79 6.62 -5.50 -4.39
CA SER A 79 7.47 -5.25 -5.56
C SER A 79 8.96 -5.53 -5.25
N ASN A 80 9.26 -6.28 -4.19
CA ASN A 80 10.64 -6.58 -3.84
C ASN A 80 11.24 -7.67 -4.74
N ASP A 81 12.53 -7.55 -5.00
CA ASP A 81 13.32 -8.60 -5.65
C ASP A 81 13.38 -9.85 -4.76
N ILE A 82 12.66 -10.89 -5.14
CA ILE A 82 12.59 -12.16 -4.40
C ILE A 82 13.83 -13.04 -4.55
N GLN A 83 14.69 -12.75 -5.50
CA GLN A 83 15.98 -13.43 -5.66
C GLN A 83 16.90 -13.08 -4.48
N SER A 84 16.96 -11.79 -4.15
CA SER A 84 17.76 -11.25 -3.06
C SER A 84 17.02 -11.27 -1.71
N TYR A 85 15.68 -11.28 -1.74
CA TYR A 85 14.81 -11.24 -0.56
C TYR A 85 13.71 -12.31 -0.63
N PRO A 86 14.07 -13.60 -0.49
CA PRO A 86 13.13 -14.73 -0.67
C PRO A 86 11.97 -14.75 0.32
N ASP A 87 12.08 -14.04 1.46
CA ASP A 87 11.00 -13.88 2.43
C ASP A 87 9.75 -13.18 1.84
N ASP A 88 9.91 -12.45 0.72
CA ASP A 88 8.84 -11.74 0.05
C ASP A 88 8.26 -12.51 -1.16
N ALA A 89 8.64 -13.78 -1.34
CA ALA A 89 8.14 -14.61 -2.43
C ALA A 89 6.65 -14.94 -2.27
N PRO A 90 5.89 -15.14 -3.38
CA PRO A 90 4.45 -15.35 -3.36
C PRO A 90 3.95 -16.43 -2.40
N PRO A 91 4.62 -17.60 -2.21
CA PRO A 91 4.18 -18.56 -1.19
C PRO A 91 4.19 -18.01 0.23
N LEU A 92 5.21 -17.21 0.57
CA LEU A 92 5.33 -16.57 1.89
C LEU A 92 4.43 -15.35 2.02
N MET A 93 4.11 -14.63 0.93
CA MET A 93 3.05 -13.61 0.92
C MET A 93 1.68 -14.21 1.25
N LYS A 94 1.37 -15.39 0.73
CA LYS A 94 0.14 -16.13 1.05
C LYS A 94 0.09 -16.51 2.53
N GLN A 95 1.19 -16.98 3.08
CA GLN A 95 1.31 -17.32 4.50
C GLN A 95 1.11 -16.07 5.37
N GLU A 96 1.83 -14.97 5.08
CA GLU A 96 1.71 -13.69 5.80
C GLU A 96 0.27 -13.17 5.76
N ALA A 97 -0.40 -13.22 4.61
CA ALA A 97 -1.79 -12.80 4.49
C ALA A 97 -2.73 -13.59 5.40
N ALA A 98 -2.53 -14.90 5.50
CA ALA A 98 -3.30 -15.77 6.39
C ALA A 98 -3.01 -15.46 7.87
N GLU A 99 -1.75 -15.35 8.26
CA GLU A 99 -1.32 -15.09 9.64
C GLU A 99 -1.75 -13.70 10.13
N ALA A 100 -1.66 -12.67 9.28
CA ALA A 100 -2.07 -11.32 9.58
C ALA A 100 -3.59 -11.11 9.51
N GLY A 101 -4.33 -12.05 8.93
CA GLY A 101 -5.78 -11.97 8.73
C GLY A 101 -6.17 -10.91 7.70
N TYR A 102 -5.40 -10.78 6.60
CA TYR A 102 -5.72 -9.90 5.49
C TYR A 102 -6.96 -10.39 4.76
N THR A 103 -7.92 -9.50 4.53
CA THR A 103 -9.17 -9.76 3.79
C THR A 103 -9.16 -9.14 2.40
N PHE A 104 -8.02 -8.67 1.95
CA PHE A 104 -7.77 -8.01 0.67
C PHE A 104 -6.72 -8.76 -0.15
N PRO A 105 -6.71 -8.59 -1.49
CA PRO A 105 -5.69 -9.18 -2.35
C PRO A 105 -4.28 -8.71 -2.01
N TYR A 106 -3.31 -9.62 -2.08
CA TYR A 106 -1.89 -9.32 -1.91
C TYR A 106 -1.15 -9.70 -3.20
N LEU A 107 -0.91 -8.71 -4.04
CA LEU A 107 -0.44 -8.87 -5.41
C LEU A 107 1.07 -8.85 -5.51
N PHE A 108 1.63 -9.61 -6.46
CA PHE A 108 3.06 -9.63 -6.72
C PHE A 108 3.39 -8.86 -8.01
N ASP A 109 4.18 -7.80 -7.88
CA ASP A 109 4.69 -6.93 -8.95
C ASP A 109 6.12 -7.35 -9.30
N GLU A 110 6.24 -8.46 -10.03
CA GLU A 110 7.52 -9.12 -10.30
C GLU A 110 8.50 -8.24 -11.10
N ASP A 111 8.00 -7.50 -12.08
CA ASP A 111 8.82 -6.61 -12.94
C ASP A 111 9.02 -5.22 -12.33
N GLN A 112 8.39 -4.94 -11.20
CA GLN A 112 8.47 -3.68 -10.45
C GLN A 112 7.91 -2.47 -11.23
N ALA A 113 7.16 -2.72 -12.31
CA ALA A 113 6.61 -1.67 -13.16
C ALA A 113 5.49 -0.90 -12.44
N VAL A 114 4.70 -1.60 -11.63
CA VAL A 114 3.62 -0.97 -10.87
C VAL A 114 4.19 -0.06 -9.78
N ALA A 115 5.20 -0.50 -9.02
CA ALA A 115 5.87 0.36 -8.05
C ALA A 115 6.42 1.63 -8.70
N LYS A 116 7.02 1.52 -9.88
CA LYS A 116 7.51 2.69 -10.65
C LYS A 116 6.39 3.63 -11.06
N SER A 117 5.25 3.11 -11.54
CA SER A 117 4.12 3.92 -11.97
C SER A 117 3.48 4.73 -10.84
N TYR A 118 3.49 4.18 -9.63
CA TYR A 118 3.05 4.85 -8.40
C TYR A 118 4.15 5.73 -7.77
N LYS A 119 5.38 5.70 -8.30
CA LYS A 119 6.56 6.28 -7.67
C LYS A 119 6.72 5.83 -6.21
N ALA A 120 6.33 4.60 -5.91
CA ALA A 120 6.51 4.04 -4.58
C ALA A 120 8.00 3.87 -4.28
N ALA A 121 8.43 4.31 -3.09
CA ALA A 121 9.86 4.31 -2.73
C ALA A 121 10.16 3.40 -1.53
N CYS A 122 9.18 3.16 -0.69
CA CYS A 122 9.36 2.42 0.57
C CYS A 122 8.22 1.45 0.85
N THR A 123 8.41 0.62 1.86
CA THR A 123 7.37 -0.21 2.46
C THR A 123 7.32 0.07 3.97
N PRO A 124 6.12 0.39 4.55
CA PRO A 124 4.85 0.57 3.84
C PRO A 124 4.78 1.92 3.10
N ASP A 125 4.01 1.98 1.99
CA ASP A 125 3.65 3.23 1.32
C ASP A 125 2.17 3.18 0.92
N PHE A 126 1.40 4.27 1.15
CA PHE A 126 -0.05 4.27 1.02
C PHE A 126 -0.54 5.31 0.03
N PHE A 127 -1.51 4.89 -0.80
CA PHE A 127 -2.17 5.72 -1.79
C PHE A 127 -3.68 5.49 -1.70
N LEU A 128 -4.45 6.55 -1.44
CA LEU A 128 -5.92 6.52 -1.40
C LEU A 128 -6.45 7.29 -2.59
N PHE A 129 -7.26 6.64 -3.40
CA PHE A 129 -7.95 7.21 -4.55
C PHE A 129 -9.43 7.34 -4.27
N ASP A 130 -10.04 8.40 -4.78
CA ASP A 130 -11.49 8.62 -4.73
C ASP A 130 -12.25 7.74 -5.75
N SER A 131 -13.57 7.87 -5.81
CA SER A 131 -14.44 7.12 -6.73
C SER A 131 -14.20 7.44 -8.21
N ALA A 132 -13.57 8.57 -8.53
CA ALA A 132 -13.17 8.97 -9.88
C ALA A 132 -11.74 8.47 -10.21
N GLY A 133 -11.08 7.74 -9.30
CA GLY A 133 -9.71 7.26 -9.46
C GLY A 133 -8.67 8.36 -9.34
N LYS A 134 -8.96 9.48 -8.68
CA LYS A 134 -8.02 10.56 -8.43
C LYS A 134 -7.35 10.38 -7.07
N LEU A 135 -6.03 10.59 -7.01
CA LEU A 135 -5.26 10.50 -5.77
C LEU A 135 -5.72 11.56 -4.77
N PHE A 136 -6.31 11.10 -3.67
CA PHE A 136 -6.86 11.92 -2.61
C PHE A 136 -5.89 12.02 -1.40
N TYR A 137 -5.19 10.94 -1.10
CA TYR A 137 -4.21 10.90 -0.02
C TYR A 137 -3.02 10.01 -0.41
N ARG A 138 -1.83 10.41 -0.02
CA ARG A 138 -0.62 9.60 -0.03
C ARG A 138 0.20 9.93 1.20
N GLY A 139 0.87 8.92 1.73
CA GLY A 139 1.72 9.12 2.90
C GLY A 139 1.58 8.01 3.92
N GLN A 140 1.81 8.35 5.18
CA GLN A 140 1.91 7.38 6.27
C GLN A 140 0.55 6.84 6.73
N LEU A 141 0.57 5.65 7.36
CA LEU A 141 -0.58 5.10 8.08
C LEU A 141 -0.91 5.94 9.31
N ASP A 142 0.14 6.21 10.10
CA ASP A 142 0.17 7.06 11.29
C ASP A 142 1.63 7.43 11.64
N ASP A 143 1.82 8.14 12.73
CA ASP A 143 3.13 8.58 13.21
C ASP A 143 3.88 7.56 14.08
N THR A 144 3.35 6.34 14.27
CA THR A 144 4.02 5.29 15.02
C THR A 144 5.14 4.65 14.20
N ARG A 145 6.13 4.11 14.89
CA ARG A 145 7.30 3.48 14.24
C ARG A 145 7.70 2.22 15.02
N PRO A 146 8.40 1.27 14.38
CA PRO A 146 8.98 0.14 15.10
C PRO A 146 9.83 0.61 16.26
N ARG A 147 9.72 -0.05 17.40
CA ARG A 147 10.46 0.26 18.66
C ARG A 147 10.08 1.60 19.33
N SER A 148 9.03 2.28 18.88
CA SER A 148 8.54 3.51 19.54
C SER A 148 7.81 3.24 20.86
N GLY A 149 7.47 1.98 21.16
CA GLY A 149 6.59 1.62 22.27
C GLY A 149 5.12 1.94 22.03
N MET A 150 4.77 2.55 20.89
CA MET A 150 3.41 2.92 20.55
C MET A 150 2.76 1.87 19.64
N THR A 151 1.48 1.60 19.87
CA THR A 151 0.67 0.75 18.99
C THR A 151 0.16 1.54 17.81
N ALA A 152 0.24 0.97 16.61
CA ALA A 152 -0.31 1.58 15.41
C ALA A 152 -1.84 1.74 15.51
N THR A 153 -2.35 2.89 15.12
CA THR A 153 -3.78 3.23 15.14
C THR A 153 -4.37 3.43 13.76
N GLY A 154 -3.51 3.75 12.80
CA GLY A 154 -3.91 4.10 11.43
C GLY A 154 -4.58 5.47 11.32
N LYS A 155 -4.38 6.36 12.29
CA LYS A 155 -5.13 7.62 12.43
C LYS A 155 -5.14 8.48 11.17
N ASP A 156 -3.99 8.61 10.47
CA ASP A 156 -3.88 9.53 9.34
C ASP A 156 -4.61 8.96 8.10
N LEU A 157 -4.40 7.67 7.81
CA LEU A 157 -5.11 7.03 6.71
C LEU A 157 -6.60 6.87 7.01
N ARG A 158 -7.00 6.58 8.26
CA ARG A 158 -8.41 6.55 8.69
C ARG A 158 -9.08 7.90 8.47
N GLN A 159 -8.45 8.98 8.90
CA GLN A 159 -8.95 10.34 8.68
C GLN A 159 -9.14 10.63 7.18
N ALA A 160 -8.16 10.27 6.36
CA ALA A 160 -8.25 10.46 4.91
C ALA A 160 -9.40 9.64 4.29
N ILE A 161 -9.60 8.39 4.72
CA ILE A 161 -10.72 7.55 4.27
C ILE A 161 -12.06 8.15 4.71
N ASP A 162 -12.19 8.61 5.94
CA ASP A 162 -13.42 9.24 6.42
C ASP A 162 -13.74 10.53 5.64
N LEU A 163 -12.71 11.30 5.24
CA LEU A 163 -12.90 12.51 4.42
C LEU A 163 -13.33 12.18 2.99
N VAL A 164 -12.69 11.20 2.33
CA VAL A 164 -13.03 10.83 0.94
C VAL A 164 -14.44 10.25 0.81
N LEU A 165 -14.98 9.68 1.87
CA LEU A 165 -16.32 9.11 1.90
C LEU A 165 -17.43 10.16 2.13
N ARG A 166 -17.09 11.43 2.41
CA ARG A 166 -18.08 12.51 2.58
C ARG A 166 -18.71 12.92 1.25
N PRO A 167 -19.95 13.46 1.25
CA PRO A 167 -20.59 13.97 0.04
C PRO A 167 -19.79 15.09 -0.65
N ILE A 168 -19.15 15.95 0.14
CA ILE A 168 -18.21 16.97 -0.34
C ILE A 168 -16.85 16.61 0.25
N ALA A 169 -16.03 15.93 -0.58
CA ALA A 169 -14.73 15.44 -0.17
C ALA A 169 -13.63 16.48 -0.44
N SER A 170 -12.78 16.69 0.56
CA SER A 170 -11.56 17.49 0.43
C SER A 170 -10.39 16.74 1.07
N PRO A 171 -9.24 16.64 0.39
CA PRO A 171 -8.07 15.99 0.97
C PRO A 171 -7.63 16.64 2.28
N PRO A 172 -6.99 15.89 3.20
CA PRO A 172 -6.35 16.49 4.37
C PRO A 172 -5.35 17.57 3.94
N GLU A 173 -5.38 18.73 4.59
CA GLU A 173 -4.45 19.84 4.30
C GLU A 173 -3.00 19.43 4.46
N ARG A 174 -2.71 18.66 5.52
CA ARG A 174 -1.37 18.15 5.80
C ARG A 174 -1.33 16.64 5.61
N GLN A 175 -0.42 16.19 4.77
CA GLN A 175 -0.15 14.78 4.52
C GLN A 175 1.34 14.52 4.74
N MET A 176 1.64 13.63 5.67
CA MET A 176 3.02 13.28 6.04
C MET A 176 3.50 12.11 5.18
N PRO A 177 4.74 12.13 4.67
CA PRO A 177 5.27 11.01 3.90
C PRO A 177 5.31 9.73 4.73
N SER A 178 5.06 8.59 4.10
CA SER A 178 5.42 7.29 4.66
C SER A 178 6.92 7.24 4.93
N LEU A 179 7.30 6.49 5.95
CA LEU A 179 8.69 6.21 6.26
C LEU A 179 8.84 4.72 6.48
N GLY A 180 9.77 4.09 5.75
CA GLY A 180 9.95 2.65 5.83
C GLY A 180 11.24 2.16 5.20
N CYS A 181 11.35 0.85 5.00
CA CYS A 181 12.45 0.27 4.23
C CYS A 181 12.28 0.62 2.75
N ASN A 182 13.38 0.93 2.05
CA ASN A 182 13.32 1.09 0.59
C ASN A 182 12.79 -0.18 -0.09
N ILE A 183 12.05 -0.03 -1.19
CA ILE A 183 11.72 -1.14 -2.09
C ILE A 183 13.03 -1.77 -2.56
N LYS A 184 13.07 -3.11 -2.58
CA LYS A 184 14.24 -3.87 -3.01
C LYS A 184 14.19 -4.06 -4.51
N TRP A 185 14.78 -3.10 -5.21
CA TRP A 185 14.83 -3.12 -6.67
C TRP A 185 15.74 -4.24 -7.18
N LYS A 186 15.36 -4.86 -8.30
CA LYS A 186 16.26 -5.74 -9.06
C LYS A 186 17.45 -4.92 -9.57
N ASN A 187 18.61 -5.53 -9.64
CA ASN A 187 19.83 -4.83 -10.07
C ASN A 187 19.63 -4.18 -11.46
N GLY A 188 19.91 -2.89 -11.54
CA GLY A 188 19.72 -2.09 -12.76
C GLY A 188 18.27 -1.66 -13.04
N ASN A 189 17.33 -2.04 -12.18
CA ASN A 189 15.92 -1.66 -12.32
C ASN A 189 15.51 -0.48 -11.41
N GLU A 190 16.45 0.09 -10.66
CA GLU A 190 16.20 1.19 -9.73
C GLU A 190 15.77 2.45 -10.49
N PRO A 191 14.62 3.05 -10.16
CA PRO A 191 14.20 4.30 -10.78
C PRO A 191 15.04 5.48 -10.28
N ALA A 192 15.12 6.54 -11.07
CA ALA A 192 15.93 7.73 -10.74
C ALA A 192 15.55 8.38 -9.39
N TYR A 193 14.27 8.26 -8.98
CA TYR A 193 13.80 8.81 -7.71
C TYR A 193 14.17 7.94 -6.48
N ALA A 194 14.70 6.75 -6.69
CA ALA A 194 15.11 5.82 -5.62
C ALA A 194 16.64 5.80 -5.40
N ARG A 195 17.38 6.67 -6.11
CA ARG A 195 18.83 6.83 -6.04
C ARG A 195 19.24 7.88 -5.02
#